data_45ffab9afa54b820fb310d60546027f6
#
_entry.id   45ffab9afa54b820fb310d60546027f6
#
_cell.length_a   1.000
_cell.length_b   1.000
_cell.length_c   1.000
_cell.angle_alpha   90.00
_cell.angle_beta   90.00
_cell.angle_gamma   90.00
#
_symmetry.space_group_name_H-M   'P 1'
#
loop_
_entity.id
_entity.type
_entity.pdbx_description
1 polymer ?
#
loop_
_entity_poly.entity_id
_entity_poly.type
_entity_poly.pdbx_seq_one_letter_code
_entity_poly.pdbx_strand_id
1 'polypeptide(L)'
;MKNIGLWIDHKKAIIVVQNEQGEDIQKIESGVGRHVAFRGAPHSKSPYSAQYQQGDNQLDNKFNEQLNKFYDKIIAHIRTAEAVLIFGPGEAKGELEKRIAHEKIKVQIVGIETTDKLTDHQIASKVRNYFQ
;
A
#
# COMPACT_ATOMS: atom_id res chain seq x y z
N MET A 1 2.49 6.93 -23.07
CA MET A 1 2.29 7.52 -21.74
C MET A 1 1.64 6.54 -20.81
N LYS A 2 2.13 6.47 -19.59
CA LYS A 2 1.64 5.53 -18.62
C LYS A 2 1.21 6.27 -17.37
N ASN A 3 -0.08 6.24 -17.07
CA ASN A 3 -0.63 6.84 -15.87
C ASN A 3 -1.07 5.73 -14.93
N ILE A 4 -0.83 5.93 -13.64
CA ILE A 4 -1.18 4.93 -12.65
C ILE A 4 -2.04 5.58 -11.58
N GLY A 5 -3.13 4.89 -11.23
CA GLY A 5 -3.88 5.19 -10.04
C GLY A 5 -3.68 4.08 -9.04
N LEU A 6 -3.55 4.44 -7.78
CA LEU A 6 -3.20 3.50 -6.74
C LEU A 6 -4.07 3.72 -5.52
N TRP A 7 -4.88 2.72 -5.19
CA TRP A 7 -5.58 2.69 -3.91
C TRP A 7 -4.74 1.85 -2.95
N ILE A 8 -4.50 2.33 -1.74
CA ILE A 8 -3.60 1.65 -0.81
C ILE A 8 -4.10 1.77 0.62
N ASP A 9 -4.00 0.66 1.35
CA ASP A 9 -4.06 0.65 2.81
C ASP A 9 -2.91 -0.23 3.30
N HIS A 10 -2.87 -0.53 4.60
CA HIS A 10 -1.77 -1.32 5.14
C HIS A 10 -1.88 -2.82 4.79
N LYS A 11 -2.99 -3.25 4.26
CA LYS A 11 -3.20 -4.66 3.93
C LYS A 11 -3.00 -4.96 2.46
N LYS A 12 -3.34 -4.03 1.59
CA LYS A 12 -3.29 -4.27 0.15
C LYS A 12 -3.18 -2.97 -0.63
N ALA A 13 -2.79 -3.11 -1.86
CA ALA A 13 -2.82 -2.02 -2.84
C ALA A 13 -3.45 -2.52 -4.13
N ILE A 14 -4.26 -1.68 -4.73
CA ILE A 14 -4.85 -1.95 -6.05
C ILE A 14 -4.24 -0.94 -7.01
N ILE A 15 -3.52 -1.43 -8.00
CA ILE A 15 -2.81 -0.60 -8.96
C ILE A 15 -3.53 -0.67 -10.30
N VAL A 16 -3.97 0.49 -10.79
CA VAL A 16 -4.62 0.59 -12.09
C VAL A 16 -3.68 1.30 -13.03
N VAL A 17 -3.22 0.60 -14.04
CA VAL A 17 -2.28 1.13 -15.04
C VAL A 17 -3.06 1.48 -16.28
N GLN A 18 -2.98 2.74 -16.70
CA GLN A 18 -3.60 3.19 -17.94
C GLN A 18 -2.53 3.55 -18.95
N ASN A 19 -2.65 3.02 -20.14
CA ASN A 19 -1.78 3.39 -21.26
C ASN A 19 -2.60 3.41 -22.54
N GLU A 20 -1.93 3.65 -23.66
CA GLU A 20 -2.62 3.76 -24.93
C GLU A 20 -3.26 2.45 -25.38
N GLN A 21 -2.78 1.36 -24.85
CA GLN A 21 -3.27 0.02 -25.22
C GLN A 21 -4.41 -0.46 -24.34
N GLY A 22 -4.70 0.27 -23.26
CA GLY A 22 -5.80 -0.11 -22.39
C GLY A 22 -5.48 0.06 -20.93
N GLU A 23 -6.18 -0.71 -20.13
CA GLU A 23 -6.14 -0.60 -18.68
C GLU A 23 -5.82 -1.96 -18.07
N ASP A 24 -4.97 -1.97 -17.08
CA ASP A 24 -4.60 -3.20 -16.37
C ASP A 24 -4.75 -2.96 -14.87
N ILE A 25 -5.22 -3.95 -14.15
CA ILE A 25 -5.43 -3.85 -12.71
C ILE A 25 -4.62 -4.94 -12.04
N GLN A 26 -3.81 -4.55 -11.06
CA GLN A 26 -3.00 -5.48 -10.29
C GLN A 26 -3.23 -5.27 -8.82
N LYS A 27 -3.18 -6.35 -8.07
CA LYS A 27 -3.37 -6.32 -6.63
C LYS A 27 -2.13 -6.84 -5.94
N ILE A 28 -1.67 -6.11 -4.93
CA ILE A 28 -0.52 -6.51 -4.12
C ILE A 28 -0.98 -6.55 -2.68
N GLU A 29 -0.73 -7.67 -2.01
CA GLU A 29 -1.07 -7.82 -0.61
C GLU A 29 0.17 -7.71 0.25
N SER A 30 0.05 -7.03 1.37
CA SER A 30 1.17 -6.89 2.29
C SER A 30 1.39 -8.15 3.14
N GLY A 31 0.32 -8.89 3.41
CA GLY A 31 0.38 -10.02 4.31
C GLY A 31 0.33 -9.66 5.77
N VAL A 32 0.41 -8.37 6.09
CA VAL A 32 0.50 -7.92 7.47
C VAL A 32 -0.70 -8.35 8.30
N GLY A 33 -1.90 -8.16 7.74
CA GLY A 33 -3.12 -8.50 8.46
C GLY A 33 -3.21 -9.97 8.82
N ARG A 34 -2.87 -10.85 7.89
CA ARG A 34 -2.87 -12.28 8.13
C ARG A 34 -1.88 -12.67 9.21
N HIS A 35 -0.71 -12.11 9.14
CA HIS A 35 0.36 -12.41 10.08
C HIS A 35 -0.03 -12.00 11.50
N VAL A 36 -0.55 -10.80 11.63
CA VAL A 36 -0.97 -10.29 12.94
C VAL A 36 -2.12 -11.11 13.49
N ALA A 37 -3.10 -11.45 12.68
CA ALA A 37 -4.24 -12.24 13.12
C ALA A 37 -3.80 -13.62 13.61
N PHE A 38 -2.88 -14.24 12.90
CA PHE A 38 -2.37 -15.55 13.29
C PHE A 38 -1.67 -15.49 14.64
N ARG A 39 -0.84 -14.50 14.83
CA ARG A 39 -0.11 -14.35 16.07
C ARG A 39 -0.96 -13.90 17.24
N GLY A 40 -1.97 -13.12 16.95
CA GLY A 40 -2.85 -12.64 17.99
C GLY A 40 -3.53 -13.75 18.78
N ALA A 41 -3.90 -14.82 18.10
CA ALA A 41 -4.60 -15.92 18.76
C ALA A 41 -3.78 -16.56 19.87
N PRO A 42 -2.51 -16.93 19.67
CA PRO A 42 -1.72 -17.51 20.77
C PRO A 42 -1.34 -16.50 21.83
N HIS A 43 -1.13 -15.27 21.45
CA HIS A 43 -0.64 -14.27 22.39
C HIS A 43 -1.64 -13.87 23.44
N SER A 44 -2.90 -13.96 23.15
CA SER A 44 -3.92 -13.56 24.09
C SER A 44 -3.87 -14.38 25.37
N LYS A 45 -3.16 -15.48 25.37
CA LYS A 45 -3.09 -16.36 26.53
C LYS A 45 -1.86 -16.16 27.38
N SER A 46 -0.96 -15.30 26.98
CA SER A 46 0.28 -15.15 27.69
C SER A 46 0.10 -14.31 28.95
N PRO A 47 0.42 -14.86 30.13
CA PRO A 47 0.39 -14.06 31.34
C PRO A 47 1.68 -13.28 31.60
N TYR A 48 2.65 -13.42 30.76
CA TYR A 48 3.99 -12.89 31.04
C TYR A 48 4.19 -11.55 30.35
N SER A 49 3.89 -10.49 31.06
CA SER A 49 3.95 -9.16 30.47
C SER A 49 5.35 -8.77 30.01
N ALA A 50 6.39 -9.19 30.71
CA ALA A 50 7.76 -8.90 30.29
C ALA A 50 8.10 -9.53 28.95
N GLN A 51 7.77 -10.80 28.80
CA GLN A 51 7.98 -11.50 27.54
C GLN A 51 7.08 -10.95 26.46
N TYR A 52 5.92 -10.53 26.84
CA TYR A 52 4.99 -9.95 25.91
C TYR A 52 5.57 -8.66 25.30
N GLN A 53 6.22 -7.84 26.10
CA GLN A 53 6.83 -6.61 25.60
C GLN A 53 7.93 -6.89 24.58
N GLN A 54 8.75 -7.90 24.83
CA GLN A 54 9.75 -8.32 23.85
C GLN A 54 9.10 -8.84 22.58
N GLY A 55 8.02 -9.56 22.73
CA GLY A 55 7.25 -10.03 21.59
C GLY A 55 6.71 -8.89 20.76
N ASP A 56 6.25 -7.85 21.42
CA ASP A 56 5.73 -6.67 20.74
C ASP A 56 6.80 -6.00 19.87
N ASN A 57 8.00 -5.85 20.39
CA ASN A 57 9.09 -5.27 19.63
C ASN A 57 9.41 -6.09 18.39
N GLN A 58 9.42 -7.41 18.52
CA GLN A 58 9.64 -8.29 17.38
C GLN A 58 8.51 -8.19 16.36
N LEU A 59 7.28 -8.11 16.86
CA LEU A 59 6.13 -7.95 15.97
C LEU A 59 6.19 -6.63 15.21
N ASP A 60 6.57 -5.56 15.90
CA ASP A 60 6.70 -4.26 15.25
C ASP A 60 7.77 -4.28 14.17
N ASN A 61 8.89 -4.94 14.44
CA ASN A 61 9.96 -5.05 13.45
C ASN A 61 9.52 -5.86 12.24
N LYS A 62 8.82 -6.96 12.46
CA LYS A 62 8.29 -7.75 11.35
C LYS A 62 7.23 -7.01 10.56
N PHE A 63 6.39 -6.28 11.27
CA PHE A 63 5.36 -5.45 10.64
C PHE A 63 6.03 -4.44 9.71
N ASN A 64 7.03 -3.74 10.21
CA ASN A 64 7.74 -2.75 9.42
C ASN A 64 8.48 -3.38 8.24
N GLU A 65 9.09 -4.54 8.42
CA GLU A 65 9.72 -5.27 7.33
C GLU A 65 8.73 -5.62 6.23
N GLN A 66 7.57 -6.14 6.63
CA GLN A 66 6.56 -6.52 5.66
C GLN A 66 6.01 -5.31 4.92
N LEU A 67 5.79 -4.22 5.63
CA LEU A 67 5.37 -2.98 4.99
C LEU A 67 6.43 -2.46 4.03
N ASN A 68 7.70 -2.51 4.42
CA ASN A 68 8.77 -2.08 3.55
C ASN A 68 8.81 -2.89 2.26
N LYS A 69 8.68 -4.20 2.37
CA LYS A 69 8.63 -5.05 1.18
C LYS A 69 7.41 -4.77 0.32
N PHE A 70 6.30 -4.50 0.98
CA PHE A 70 5.06 -4.14 0.30
C PHE A 70 5.23 -2.85 -0.50
N TYR A 71 5.78 -1.82 0.13
CA TYR A 71 6.02 -0.55 -0.56
C TYR A 71 7.05 -0.70 -1.68
N ASP A 72 8.07 -1.52 -1.48
CA ASP A 72 9.07 -1.78 -2.52
C ASP A 72 8.42 -2.40 -3.75
N LYS A 73 7.50 -3.34 -3.55
CA LYS A 73 6.78 -3.96 -4.67
C LYS A 73 5.93 -2.94 -5.42
N ILE A 74 5.25 -2.09 -4.66
CA ILE A 74 4.42 -1.05 -5.26
C ILE A 74 5.30 -0.10 -6.08
N ILE A 75 6.40 0.33 -5.52
CA ILE A 75 7.31 1.25 -6.19
C ILE A 75 7.86 0.63 -7.47
N ALA A 76 8.16 -0.65 -7.45
CA ALA A 76 8.63 -1.33 -8.65
C ALA A 76 7.62 -1.24 -9.80
N HIS A 77 6.33 -1.23 -9.46
CA HIS A 77 5.28 -1.09 -10.48
C HIS A 77 5.10 0.34 -10.96
N ILE A 78 5.27 1.32 -10.08
CA ILE A 78 4.92 2.70 -10.42
C ILE A 78 6.10 3.52 -10.92
N ARG A 79 7.32 3.05 -10.75
CA ARG A 79 8.51 3.85 -11.06
C ARG A 79 8.65 4.17 -12.54
N THR A 80 7.98 3.44 -13.40
CA THR A 80 8.03 3.69 -14.85
C THR A 80 6.86 4.56 -15.33
N ALA A 81 5.98 4.95 -14.43
CA ALA A 81 4.84 5.79 -14.79
C ALA A 81 5.25 7.25 -14.90
N GLU A 82 4.53 8.00 -15.70
CA GLU A 82 4.73 9.44 -15.75
C GLU A 82 3.99 10.14 -14.63
N ALA A 83 2.79 9.70 -14.34
CA ALA A 83 1.96 10.32 -13.32
C ALA A 83 1.29 9.26 -12.47
N VAL A 84 1.19 9.53 -11.17
CA VAL A 84 0.59 8.60 -10.20
C VAL A 84 -0.40 9.37 -9.34
N LEU A 85 -1.63 8.84 -9.27
CA LEU A 85 -2.63 9.31 -8.31
C LEU A 85 -2.67 8.29 -7.17
N ILE A 86 -2.49 8.75 -5.94
CA ILE A 86 -2.51 7.89 -4.76
C ILE A 86 -3.74 8.21 -3.94
N PHE A 87 -4.50 7.19 -3.56
CA PHE A 87 -5.68 7.41 -2.72
C PHE A 87 -5.93 6.20 -1.83
N GLY A 88 -6.73 6.39 -0.81
CA GLY A 88 -7.06 5.35 0.13
C GLY A 88 -7.31 5.88 1.51
N PRO A 89 -7.71 5.00 2.45
CA PRO A 89 -7.93 5.40 3.84
C PRO A 89 -6.62 5.39 4.62
N GLY A 90 -6.60 6.12 5.73
CA GLY A 90 -5.51 6.02 6.69
C GLY A 90 -4.20 6.58 6.21
N GLU A 91 -3.13 6.04 6.75
CA GLU A 91 -1.80 6.63 6.63
C GLU A 91 -0.88 5.97 5.61
N ALA A 92 -1.29 4.83 5.07
CA ALA A 92 -0.41 4.08 4.15
C ALA A 92 -0.02 4.93 2.94
N LYS A 93 -0.94 5.73 2.41
CA LYS A 93 -0.66 6.58 1.26
C LYS A 93 0.43 7.59 1.55
N GLY A 94 0.41 8.18 2.75
CA GLY A 94 1.44 9.12 3.14
C GLY A 94 2.79 8.46 3.35
N GLU A 95 2.79 7.26 3.90
CA GLU A 95 4.02 6.50 4.09
C GLU A 95 4.65 6.15 2.75
N LEU A 96 3.83 5.76 1.79
CA LEU A 96 4.32 5.47 0.45
C LEU A 96 4.90 6.72 -0.21
N GLU A 97 4.21 7.84 -0.06
CA GLU A 97 4.70 9.11 -0.60
C GLU A 97 6.09 9.45 -0.06
N LYS A 98 6.28 9.27 1.24
CA LYS A 98 7.57 9.53 1.87
C LYS A 98 8.65 8.60 1.32
N ARG A 99 8.31 7.35 1.06
CA ARG A 99 9.26 6.40 0.47
C ARG A 99 9.66 6.81 -0.93
N ILE A 100 8.70 7.24 -1.72
CA ILE A 100 8.97 7.71 -3.08
C ILE A 100 9.93 8.89 -3.05
N ALA A 101 9.67 9.84 -2.16
CA ALA A 101 10.52 11.02 -2.02
C ALA A 101 11.91 10.64 -1.53
N HIS A 102 12.00 9.76 -0.55
CA HIS A 102 13.27 9.34 0.03
C HIS A 102 14.15 8.63 -0.98
N GLU A 103 13.56 7.79 -1.82
CA GLU A 103 14.30 7.04 -2.82
C GLU A 103 14.49 7.82 -4.11
N LYS A 104 14.02 9.05 -4.16
CA LYS A 104 14.20 9.93 -5.30
C LYS A 104 13.68 9.34 -6.60
N ILE A 105 12.54 8.72 -6.53
CA ILE A 105 11.92 8.11 -7.70
C ILE A 105 11.28 9.19 -8.55
N LYS A 106 11.55 9.16 -9.83
CA LYS A 106 11.14 10.21 -10.75
C LYS A 106 9.74 9.98 -11.30
N VAL A 107 8.76 9.91 -10.43
CA VAL A 107 7.37 9.90 -10.86
C VAL A 107 6.71 11.18 -10.35
N GLN A 108 5.75 11.68 -11.09
CA GLN A 108 5.00 12.82 -10.66
C GLN A 108 3.77 12.36 -9.90
N ILE A 109 3.72 12.66 -8.60
CA ILE A 109 2.53 12.39 -7.82
C ILE A 109 1.56 13.52 -8.07
N VAL A 110 0.49 13.23 -8.81
CA VAL A 110 -0.45 14.27 -9.22
C VAL A 110 -1.53 14.54 -8.19
N GLY A 111 -1.69 13.65 -7.22
CA GLY A 111 -2.64 13.88 -6.14
C GLY A 111 -2.55 12.78 -5.11
N ILE A 112 -2.89 13.14 -3.87
CA ILE A 112 -3.03 12.20 -2.77
C ILE A 112 -4.36 12.50 -2.13
N GLU A 113 -5.28 11.54 -2.14
CA GLU A 113 -6.64 11.74 -1.67
C GLU A 113 -7.01 10.71 -0.62
N THR A 114 -7.75 11.14 0.36
CA THR A 114 -8.30 10.23 1.36
C THR A 114 -9.65 9.71 0.88
N THR A 115 -9.80 8.40 0.81
CA THR A 115 -11.06 7.77 0.44
C THR A 115 -11.33 6.62 1.40
N ASP A 116 -12.59 6.21 1.45
CA ASP A 116 -12.95 4.99 2.16
C ASP A 116 -12.56 3.77 1.34
N LYS A 117 -12.91 2.60 1.82
CA LYS A 117 -12.76 1.38 1.05
C LYS A 117 -13.60 1.47 -0.21
N LEU A 118 -12.99 1.12 -1.32
CA LEU A 118 -13.65 1.13 -2.61
C LEU A 118 -13.53 -0.26 -3.22
N THR A 119 -14.51 -0.61 -4.05
CA THR A 119 -14.41 -1.84 -4.83
C THR A 119 -13.40 -1.65 -5.96
N ASP A 120 -12.92 -2.75 -6.51
CA ASP A 120 -11.99 -2.69 -7.65
C ASP A 120 -12.57 -1.88 -8.79
N HIS A 121 -13.85 -2.05 -9.05
CA HIS A 121 -14.55 -1.31 -10.09
C HIS A 121 -14.57 0.19 -9.82
N GLN A 122 -14.85 0.57 -8.57
CA GLN A 122 -14.84 1.98 -8.18
C GLN A 122 -13.46 2.59 -8.29
N ILE A 123 -12.44 1.83 -7.91
CA ILE A 123 -11.06 2.29 -8.02
C ILE A 123 -10.70 2.54 -9.47
N ALA A 124 -11.01 1.60 -10.34
CA ALA A 124 -10.72 1.75 -11.77
C ALA A 124 -11.47 2.94 -12.38
N SER A 125 -12.72 3.13 -11.99
CA SER A 125 -13.50 4.26 -12.46
C SER A 125 -12.89 5.58 -12.04
N LYS A 126 -12.46 5.66 -10.78
CA LYS A 126 -11.84 6.89 -10.28
C LYS A 126 -10.58 7.23 -11.04
N VAL A 127 -9.76 6.23 -11.33
CA VAL A 127 -8.53 6.45 -12.09
C VAL A 127 -8.84 6.90 -13.51
N ARG A 128 -9.78 6.24 -14.16
CA ARG A 128 -10.19 6.63 -15.51
C ARG A 128 -10.67 8.07 -15.57
N ASN A 129 -11.50 8.43 -14.61
CA ASN A 129 -12.06 9.80 -14.61
C ASN A 129 -10.99 10.83 -14.31
N TYR A 130 -10.03 10.49 -13.48
CA TYR A 130 -8.99 11.43 -13.12
C TYR A 130 -8.07 11.74 -14.30
N PHE A 131 -7.72 10.72 -15.07
CA PHE A 131 -6.74 10.88 -16.15
C PHE A 131 -7.37 11.09 -17.52
N GLN A 132 -8.65 11.32 -17.57
CA GLN A 132 -9.29 11.63 -18.85
C GLN A 132 -8.78 12.91 -19.45
#